data_acddedc32b2552c818ba5d9016a11682
#
_entry.id   acddedc32b2552c818ba5d9016a11682
#
_cell.length_a   1.000
_cell.length_b   1.000
_cell.length_c   1.000
_cell.angle_alpha   90.00
_cell.angle_beta   90.00
_cell.angle_gamma   90.00
#
_symmetry.space_group_name_H-M   'P 1'
#
loop_
_entity.id
_entity.type
_entity.pdbx_description
1 polymer ?
#
loop_
_entity_poly.entity_id
_entity_poly.type
_entity_poly.pdbx_seq_one_letter_code
_entity_poly.pdbx_strand_id
1 'polypeptide(L)'
;MVVTGEYDRLSELKAFDETKAGVKGLVDAEVMEIPRIFHHQSEDLEQNNSVFGDTEFSIPVLDVGGLFGHKDSARRKEIVERVREASEKWGFFQIVNHGIPESVLGEMKDGVRRFHEQESEAKREFYTRDLAKRVVYNSNFDLYTGRSTNWRDTFFAVLFPNPPNPEELPSVFRYLFINF
;
A
#
# COMPACT_ATOMS: atom_id res chain seq x y z
N MET A 1 34.57 22.45 -8.90
CA MET A 1 34.79 21.94 -7.53
C MET A 1 33.76 20.89 -7.29
N VAL A 2 34.15 19.62 -7.29
CA VAL A 2 33.25 18.51 -6.89
C VAL A 2 33.16 18.56 -5.37
N VAL A 3 32.02 18.98 -4.83
CA VAL A 3 31.75 18.88 -3.40
C VAL A 3 31.54 17.40 -3.12
N THR A 4 32.58 16.70 -2.68
CA THR A 4 32.50 15.37 -2.12
C THR A 4 31.94 15.51 -0.69
N GLY A 5 30.68 15.92 -0.58
CA GLY A 5 29.95 15.79 0.67
C GLY A 5 29.80 14.31 0.99
N GLU A 6 30.25 13.88 2.14
CA GLU A 6 30.02 12.55 2.66
C GLU A 6 28.51 12.25 2.62
N TYR A 7 28.10 11.11 2.07
CA TYR A 7 26.69 10.73 1.95
C TYR A 7 26.10 10.55 3.36
N ASP A 8 25.23 11.45 3.75
CA ASP A 8 24.46 11.36 4.98
C ASP A 8 23.01 10.95 4.67
N ARG A 9 22.76 9.65 4.73
CA ARG A 9 21.44 9.08 4.45
C ARG A 9 20.34 9.70 5.32
N LEU A 10 20.61 9.96 6.60
CA LEU A 10 19.61 10.49 7.51
C LEU A 10 19.18 11.93 7.13
N SER A 11 20.14 12.76 6.76
CA SER A 11 19.86 14.10 6.28
C SER A 11 19.06 14.08 4.97
N GLU A 12 19.39 13.17 4.04
CA GLU A 12 18.63 13.05 2.78
C GLU A 12 17.21 12.53 3.01
N LEU A 13 17.02 11.53 3.90
CA LEU A 13 15.69 11.04 4.30
C LEU A 13 14.85 12.15 4.90
N LYS A 14 15.44 12.97 5.79
CA LYS A 14 14.76 14.07 6.42
C LYS A 14 14.37 15.15 5.41
N ALA A 15 15.27 15.53 4.52
CA ALA A 15 14.98 16.49 3.48
C ALA A 15 13.85 15.99 2.55
N PHE A 16 13.85 14.71 2.18
CA PHE A 16 12.78 14.10 1.41
C PHE A 16 11.43 14.14 2.15
N ASP A 17 11.42 13.74 3.42
CA ASP A 17 10.21 13.67 4.25
C ASP A 17 9.60 15.08 4.51
N GLU A 18 10.43 16.08 4.73
CA GLU A 18 10.02 17.47 4.94
C GLU A 18 9.31 18.09 3.74
N THR A 19 9.54 17.58 2.53
CA THR A 19 8.79 18.01 1.34
C THR A 19 7.31 17.68 1.45
N LYS A 20 6.96 16.59 2.15
CA LYS A 20 5.60 16.00 2.25
C LYS A 20 4.96 15.69 0.89
N ALA A 21 5.76 15.65 -0.16
CA ALA A 21 5.31 15.43 -1.53
C ALA A 21 5.37 13.95 -1.94
N GLY A 22 6.17 13.15 -1.20
CA GLY A 22 6.37 11.74 -1.48
C GLY A 22 7.12 11.47 -2.79
N VAL A 23 7.10 10.22 -3.25
CA VAL A 23 7.72 9.85 -4.53
C VAL A 23 6.97 10.46 -5.72
N LYS A 24 5.66 10.68 -5.60
CA LYS A 24 4.89 11.40 -6.63
C LYS A 24 5.44 12.81 -6.86
N GLY A 25 5.83 13.51 -5.77
CA GLY A 25 6.45 14.83 -5.88
C GLY A 25 7.81 14.82 -6.62
N LEU A 26 8.59 13.74 -6.47
CA LEU A 26 9.81 13.57 -7.26
C LEU A 26 9.51 13.38 -8.76
N VAL A 27 8.48 12.58 -9.07
CA VAL A 27 8.02 12.37 -10.45
C VAL A 27 7.52 13.69 -11.06
N ASP A 28 6.72 14.46 -10.33
CA ASP A 28 6.19 15.74 -10.78
C ASP A 28 7.28 16.80 -10.98
N ALA A 29 8.37 16.69 -10.22
CA ALA A 29 9.56 17.51 -10.37
C ALA A 29 10.51 17.03 -11.49
N GLU A 30 10.09 16.01 -12.26
CA GLU A 30 10.85 15.44 -13.39
C GLU A 30 12.30 15.09 -13.01
N VAL A 31 12.51 14.50 -11.80
CA VAL A 31 13.87 14.11 -11.40
C VAL A 31 14.47 13.12 -12.40
N MET A 32 15.66 13.43 -12.91
CA MET A 32 16.34 12.63 -13.94
C MET A 32 17.06 11.41 -13.36
N GLU A 33 17.40 11.45 -12.10
CA GLU A 33 18.11 10.36 -11.41
C GLU A 33 17.37 9.97 -10.14
N ILE A 34 17.32 8.67 -9.87
CA ILE A 34 16.72 8.16 -8.63
C ILE A 34 17.59 8.60 -7.45
N PRO A 35 17.03 9.29 -6.44
CA PRO A 35 17.79 9.68 -5.26
C PRO A 35 18.40 8.47 -4.54
N ARG A 36 19.60 8.64 -3.97
CA ARG A 36 20.37 7.57 -3.32
C ARG A 36 19.61 6.84 -2.21
N ILE A 37 18.70 7.51 -1.53
CA ILE A 37 17.86 6.91 -0.48
C ILE A 37 17.03 5.72 -0.98
N PHE A 38 16.73 5.64 -2.28
CA PHE A 38 15.98 4.56 -2.92
C PHE A 38 16.88 3.48 -3.55
N HIS A 39 18.20 3.63 -3.47
CA HIS A 39 19.11 2.59 -3.95
C HIS A 39 19.17 1.44 -2.96
N HIS A 40 18.83 0.23 -3.42
CA HIS A 40 19.03 -0.99 -2.65
C HIS A 40 20.48 -1.43 -2.75
N GLN A 41 21.02 -1.94 -1.66
CA GLN A 41 22.36 -2.53 -1.67
C GLN A 41 22.32 -3.87 -2.41
N SER A 42 23.40 -4.21 -3.12
CA SER A 42 23.46 -5.44 -3.93
C SER A 42 23.24 -6.70 -3.11
N GLU A 43 23.62 -6.70 -1.84
CA GLU A 43 23.40 -7.80 -0.90
C GLU A 43 21.91 -8.11 -0.66
N ASP A 44 21.05 -7.08 -0.71
CA ASP A 44 19.59 -7.24 -0.59
C ASP A 44 18.99 -7.95 -1.82
N LEU A 45 19.64 -7.84 -2.98
CA LEU A 45 19.19 -8.46 -4.23
C LEU A 45 19.64 -9.92 -4.34
N GLU A 46 20.81 -10.28 -3.81
CA GLU A 46 21.33 -11.64 -3.86
C GLU A 46 20.55 -12.60 -2.95
N GLN A 47 20.07 -12.14 -1.80
CA GLN A 47 19.24 -12.95 -0.91
C GLN A 47 17.88 -13.30 -1.50
N ASN A 48 17.38 -12.52 -2.45
CA ASN A 48 16.09 -12.77 -3.12
C ASN A 48 16.19 -13.64 -4.38
N ASN A 49 17.41 -13.91 -4.87
CA ASN A 49 17.65 -14.75 -6.06
C ASN A 49 17.72 -16.25 -5.75
N SER A 50 17.39 -16.69 -4.53
CA SER A 50 17.40 -18.10 -4.17
C SER A 50 16.22 -18.83 -4.83
N VAL A 51 16.54 -19.45 -5.96
CA VAL A 51 15.88 -20.68 -6.46
C VAL A 51 14.40 -20.57 -6.75
N PHE A 52 14.04 -19.84 -7.78
CA PHE A 52 12.85 -20.19 -8.55
C PHE A 52 13.26 -21.27 -9.56
N GLY A 53 13.19 -22.54 -9.14
CA GLY A 53 13.13 -23.63 -10.09
C GLY A 53 11.88 -23.49 -10.98
N ASP A 54 11.87 -24.18 -12.13
CA ASP A 54 10.77 -24.21 -13.14
C ASP A 54 9.43 -24.77 -12.61
N THR A 55 9.02 -24.41 -11.40
CA THR A 55 7.69 -24.71 -10.88
C THR A 55 6.75 -23.59 -11.29
N GLU A 56 5.72 -23.94 -12.04
CA GLU A 56 4.59 -23.05 -12.35
C GLU A 56 3.97 -22.59 -11.02
N PHE A 57 4.37 -21.42 -10.55
CA PHE A 57 3.79 -20.80 -9.35
C PHE A 57 2.44 -20.19 -9.73
N SER A 58 1.35 -20.85 -9.32
CA SER A 58 0.01 -20.32 -9.45
C SER A 58 -0.49 -19.86 -8.10
N ILE A 59 -0.72 -18.56 -7.96
CA ILE A 59 -1.33 -17.97 -6.76
C ILE A 59 -2.70 -18.62 -6.54
N PRO A 60 -3.01 -19.15 -5.34
CA PRO A 60 -4.31 -19.77 -5.07
C PRO A 60 -5.46 -18.79 -5.34
N VAL A 61 -6.46 -19.27 -6.07
CA VAL A 61 -7.73 -18.56 -6.29
C VAL A 61 -8.83 -19.29 -5.53
N LEU A 62 -9.46 -18.61 -4.57
CA LEU A 62 -10.48 -19.16 -3.71
C LEU A 62 -11.85 -18.61 -4.06
N ASP A 63 -12.78 -19.50 -4.40
CA ASP A 63 -14.18 -19.15 -4.56
C ASP A 63 -14.84 -19.10 -3.18
N VAL A 64 -15.21 -17.88 -2.76
CA VAL A 64 -15.89 -17.64 -1.48
C VAL A 64 -17.41 -17.47 -1.63
N GLY A 65 -17.94 -17.77 -2.81
CA GLY A 65 -19.37 -17.80 -3.06
C GLY A 65 -20.10 -18.73 -2.06
N GLY A 66 -21.15 -18.22 -1.43
CA GLY A 66 -21.90 -18.94 -0.40
C GLY A 66 -21.33 -18.84 1.03
N LEU A 67 -20.20 -18.16 1.26
CA LEU A 67 -19.67 -17.95 2.61
C LEU A 67 -20.64 -17.14 3.50
N PHE A 68 -21.28 -16.13 2.91
CA PHE A 68 -22.12 -15.15 3.61
C PHE A 68 -23.59 -15.32 3.25
N GLY A 69 -24.24 -16.35 3.47
CA GLY A 69 -25.67 -16.36 3.14
C GLY A 69 -26.39 -17.70 3.21
N HIS A 70 -25.70 -18.78 3.40
CA HIS A 70 -26.31 -20.08 3.45
C HIS A 70 -25.98 -20.84 4.73
N LYS A 71 -27.00 -21.52 5.26
CA LYS A 71 -26.88 -22.44 6.40
C LYS A 71 -26.09 -23.71 6.06
N ASP A 72 -25.50 -23.79 4.88
CA ASP A 72 -24.68 -24.93 4.47
C ASP A 72 -23.34 -24.91 5.22
N SER A 73 -23.35 -25.60 6.35
CA SER A 73 -22.18 -25.72 7.21
C SER A 73 -21.03 -26.48 6.54
N ALA A 74 -21.30 -27.32 5.54
CA ALA A 74 -20.28 -28.11 4.84
C ALA A 74 -19.49 -27.21 3.87
N ARG A 75 -20.16 -26.44 3.02
CA ARG A 75 -19.52 -25.50 2.10
C ARG A 75 -18.71 -24.44 2.84
N ARG A 76 -19.26 -23.90 3.93
CA ARG A 76 -18.54 -22.93 4.77
C ARG A 76 -17.26 -23.53 5.36
N LYS A 77 -17.33 -24.77 5.86
CA LYS A 77 -16.16 -25.47 6.41
C LYS A 77 -15.10 -25.69 5.33
N GLU A 78 -15.49 -26.11 4.13
CA GLU A 78 -14.58 -26.28 2.99
C GLU A 78 -13.85 -24.97 2.66
N ILE A 79 -14.59 -23.85 2.54
CA ILE A 79 -13.99 -22.55 2.23
C ILE A 79 -13.00 -22.15 3.33
N VAL A 80 -13.38 -22.29 4.61
CA VAL A 80 -12.51 -21.96 5.75
C VAL A 80 -11.21 -22.78 5.71
N GLU A 81 -11.29 -24.07 5.39
CA GLU A 81 -10.12 -24.94 5.31
C GLU A 81 -9.19 -24.53 4.16
N ARG A 82 -9.75 -24.23 2.98
CA ARG A 82 -8.96 -23.71 1.83
C ARG A 82 -8.29 -22.38 2.13
N VAL A 83 -8.98 -21.48 2.83
CA VAL A 83 -8.39 -20.19 3.29
C VAL A 83 -7.24 -20.47 4.25
N ARG A 84 -7.40 -21.39 5.21
CA ARG A 84 -6.33 -21.80 6.14
C ARG A 84 -5.12 -22.31 5.36
N GLU A 85 -5.34 -23.29 4.49
CA GLU A 85 -4.27 -23.92 3.70
C GLU A 85 -3.51 -22.89 2.85
N ALA A 86 -4.23 -21.99 2.17
CA ALA A 86 -3.62 -20.95 1.37
C ALA A 86 -2.81 -19.95 2.24
N SER A 87 -3.35 -19.60 3.42
CA SER A 87 -2.66 -18.72 4.37
C SER A 87 -1.39 -19.36 4.93
N GLU A 88 -1.43 -20.65 5.27
CA GLU A 88 -0.27 -21.36 5.83
C GLU A 88 0.84 -21.58 4.79
N LYS A 89 0.47 -21.95 3.55
CA LYS A 89 1.43 -22.29 2.50
C LYS A 89 1.95 -21.08 1.72
N TRP A 90 1.07 -20.09 1.45
CA TRP A 90 1.36 -18.97 0.57
C TRP A 90 1.43 -17.63 1.31
N GLY A 91 0.72 -17.48 2.42
CA GLY A 91 0.57 -16.21 3.13
C GLY A 91 -0.38 -15.22 2.45
N PHE A 92 -0.78 -15.47 1.20
CA PHE A 92 -1.71 -14.65 0.41
C PHE A 92 -2.43 -15.49 -0.65
N PHE A 93 -3.57 -15.01 -1.13
CA PHE A 93 -4.40 -15.66 -2.14
C PHE A 93 -5.33 -14.65 -2.81
N GLN A 94 -5.92 -15.03 -3.93
CA GLN A 94 -6.99 -14.27 -4.58
C GLN A 94 -8.35 -14.85 -4.17
N ILE A 95 -9.38 -14.00 -4.11
CA ILE A 95 -10.75 -14.43 -3.87
C ILE A 95 -11.66 -14.04 -5.03
N VAL A 96 -12.62 -14.90 -5.36
CA VAL A 96 -13.67 -14.65 -6.35
C VAL A 96 -15.03 -14.91 -5.72
N ASN A 97 -16.08 -14.39 -6.33
CA ASN A 97 -17.47 -14.49 -5.84
C ASN A 97 -17.65 -13.94 -4.43
N HIS A 98 -16.89 -12.90 -4.08
CA HIS A 98 -16.87 -12.26 -2.76
C HIS A 98 -18.09 -11.35 -2.49
N GLY A 99 -18.96 -11.12 -3.47
CA GLY A 99 -20.18 -10.33 -3.33
C GLY A 99 -19.98 -8.80 -3.35
N ILE A 100 -18.75 -8.32 -3.43
CA ILE A 100 -18.48 -6.88 -3.60
C ILE A 100 -18.72 -6.53 -5.08
N PRO A 101 -19.59 -5.55 -5.40
CA PRO A 101 -19.81 -5.14 -6.78
C PRO A 101 -18.54 -4.64 -7.46
N GLU A 102 -18.33 -4.99 -8.71
CA GLU A 102 -17.16 -4.54 -9.49
C GLU A 102 -17.09 -3.01 -9.60
N SER A 103 -18.25 -2.34 -9.67
CA SER A 103 -18.32 -0.87 -9.66
C SER A 103 -17.67 -0.28 -8.41
N VAL A 104 -17.89 -0.89 -7.25
CA VAL A 104 -17.29 -0.45 -5.98
C VAL A 104 -15.78 -0.61 -5.98
N LEU A 105 -15.29 -1.75 -6.49
CA LEU A 105 -13.85 -1.99 -6.64
C LEU A 105 -13.21 -1.01 -7.64
N GLY A 106 -13.92 -0.73 -8.75
CA GLY A 106 -13.51 0.25 -9.76
C GLY A 106 -13.42 1.66 -9.16
N GLU A 107 -14.48 2.12 -8.52
CA GLU A 107 -14.57 3.41 -7.86
C GLU A 107 -13.46 3.58 -6.80
N MET A 108 -13.15 2.55 -6.01
CA MET A 108 -12.08 2.59 -5.03
C MET A 108 -10.71 2.75 -5.70
N LYS A 109 -10.42 1.99 -6.75
CA LYS A 109 -9.15 2.12 -7.50
C LYS A 109 -9.00 3.51 -8.11
N ASP A 110 -10.07 4.03 -8.70
CA ASP A 110 -10.09 5.36 -9.30
C ASP A 110 -9.99 6.45 -8.22
N GLY A 111 -10.59 6.26 -7.06
CA GLY A 111 -10.45 7.13 -5.90
C GLY A 111 -9.00 7.21 -5.43
N VAL A 112 -8.32 6.07 -5.31
CA VAL A 112 -6.89 6.01 -4.94
C VAL A 112 -6.05 6.75 -5.99
N ARG A 113 -6.29 6.50 -7.28
CA ARG A 113 -5.59 7.21 -8.36
C ARG A 113 -5.81 8.70 -8.26
N ARG A 114 -7.08 9.15 -8.18
CA ARG A 114 -7.42 10.58 -8.05
C ARG A 114 -6.73 11.22 -6.85
N PHE A 115 -6.62 10.53 -5.71
CA PHE A 115 -5.90 11.06 -4.56
C PHE A 115 -4.42 11.30 -4.87
N HIS A 116 -3.73 10.31 -5.43
CA HIS A 116 -2.30 10.44 -5.72
C HIS A 116 -1.99 11.43 -6.84
N GLU A 117 -2.93 11.64 -7.76
CA GLU A 117 -2.80 12.63 -8.86
C GLU A 117 -3.20 14.07 -8.45
N GLN A 118 -3.69 14.29 -7.22
CA GLN A 118 -3.94 15.64 -6.73
C GLN A 118 -2.66 16.45 -6.61
N GLU A 119 -2.80 17.77 -6.67
CA GLU A 119 -1.73 18.70 -6.33
C GLU A 119 -1.12 18.40 -4.96
N SER A 120 0.18 18.63 -4.82
CA SER A 120 0.91 18.30 -3.60
C SER A 120 0.35 18.99 -2.35
N GLU A 121 -0.18 20.21 -2.48
CA GLU A 121 -0.79 20.94 -1.37
C GLU A 121 -2.01 20.23 -0.80
N ALA A 122 -2.88 19.69 -1.64
CA ALA A 122 -4.08 18.95 -1.21
C ALA A 122 -3.73 17.65 -0.47
N LYS A 123 -2.66 16.98 -0.89
CA LYS A 123 -2.18 15.75 -0.24
C LYS A 123 -1.42 16.03 1.05
N ARG A 124 -0.74 17.16 1.14
CA ARG A 124 0.10 17.58 2.27
C ARG A 124 -0.68 17.66 3.58
N GLU A 125 -1.96 17.98 3.54
CA GLU A 125 -2.83 18.02 4.72
C GLU A 125 -2.93 16.66 5.43
N PHE A 126 -2.85 15.57 4.65
CA PHE A 126 -2.92 14.19 5.15
C PHE A 126 -1.56 13.59 5.47
N TYR A 127 -0.47 14.28 5.07
CA TYR A 127 0.87 13.74 5.25
C TYR A 127 1.29 13.75 6.71
N THR A 128 1.51 12.57 7.25
CA THR A 128 1.87 12.42 8.67
C THR A 128 2.67 11.13 8.91
N ARG A 129 3.54 11.17 9.92
CA ARG A 129 4.23 10.00 10.49
C ARG A 129 3.54 9.49 11.76
N ASP A 130 2.51 10.16 12.22
CA ASP A 130 1.71 9.72 13.36
C ASP A 130 0.76 8.61 12.97
N LEU A 131 1.16 7.37 13.24
CA LEU A 131 0.36 6.17 12.96
C LEU A 131 -0.83 5.99 13.91
N ALA A 132 -0.97 6.82 14.95
CA ALA A 132 -2.17 6.85 15.78
C ALA A 132 -3.35 7.56 15.08
N LYS A 133 -3.09 8.35 14.05
CA LYS A 133 -4.14 8.95 13.23
C LYS A 133 -4.86 7.89 12.41
N ARG A 134 -6.16 8.08 12.23
CA ARG A 134 -7.02 7.16 11.46
C ARG A 134 -6.89 7.33 9.95
N VAL A 135 -6.46 8.49 9.50
CA VAL A 135 -6.23 8.80 8.08
C VAL A 135 -4.79 9.26 7.94
N VAL A 136 -4.03 8.55 7.13
CA VAL A 136 -2.60 8.78 6.96
C VAL A 136 -2.23 8.68 5.48
N TYR A 137 -1.48 9.65 5.02
CA TYR A 137 -0.70 9.60 3.80
C TYR A 137 0.77 9.75 4.15
N ASN A 138 1.63 8.94 3.61
CA ASN A 138 3.08 9.10 3.71
C ASN A 138 3.82 8.32 2.61
N SER A 139 5.10 8.66 2.45
CA SER A 139 6.02 7.86 1.66
C SER A 139 6.82 6.98 2.61
N ASN A 140 6.69 5.66 2.46
CA ASN A 140 7.35 4.66 3.30
C ASN A 140 7.07 4.82 4.81
N PHE A 141 6.20 4.01 5.36
CA PHE A 141 5.89 4.04 6.80
C PHE A 141 7.12 3.78 7.68
N ASP A 142 8.11 3.04 7.17
CA ASP A 142 9.37 2.65 7.82
C ASP A 142 10.58 3.48 7.33
N LEU A 143 10.35 4.69 6.80
CA LEU A 143 11.35 5.53 6.16
C LEU A 143 12.67 5.65 6.96
N TYR A 144 12.57 5.80 8.27
CA TYR A 144 13.72 6.00 9.16
C TYR A 144 14.27 4.70 9.77
N THR A 145 13.53 3.60 9.68
CA THR A 145 13.89 2.32 10.30
C THR A 145 14.26 1.24 9.27
N GLY A 146 13.76 1.37 8.05
CA GLY A 146 14.09 0.46 6.95
C GLY A 146 15.54 0.60 6.49
N ARG A 147 16.17 -0.53 6.09
CA ARG A 147 17.52 -0.52 5.50
C ARG A 147 17.56 0.22 4.17
N SER A 148 16.55 0.05 3.36
CA SER A 148 16.35 0.72 2.07
C SER A 148 14.97 1.36 2.03
N THR A 149 14.80 2.33 1.13
CA THR A 149 13.55 3.06 0.96
C THR A 149 12.87 2.58 -0.32
N ASN A 150 11.59 2.22 -0.24
CA ASN A 150 10.82 1.80 -1.39
C ASN A 150 10.32 3.01 -2.19
N TRP A 151 10.25 2.88 -3.50
CA TRP A 151 9.63 3.88 -4.40
C TRP A 151 8.09 3.78 -4.30
N ARG A 152 7.54 4.24 -3.17
CA ARG A 152 6.13 4.05 -2.87
C ARG A 152 5.56 5.11 -1.94
N ASP A 153 4.42 5.68 -2.35
CA ASP A 153 3.53 6.46 -1.50
C ASP A 153 2.36 5.60 -1.02
N THR A 154 1.95 5.78 0.21
CA THR A 154 0.90 5.00 0.84
C THR A 154 -0.16 5.89 1.45
N PHE A 155 -1.42 5.61 1.13
CA PHE A 155 -2.58 6.15 1.82
C PHE A 155 -3.27 5.02 2.56
N PHE A 156 -3.62 5.22 3.82
CA PHE A 156 -4.49 4.30 4.54
C PHE A 156 -5.51 5.04 5.42
N ALA A 157 -6.65 4.39 5.65
CA ALA A 157 -7.66 4.83 6.59
C ALA A 157 -8.13 3.64 7.44
N VAL A 158 -8.22 3.82 8.75
CA VAL A 158 -8.69 2.81 9.69
C VAL A 158 -10.19 2.98 9.88
N LEU A 159 -10.98 2.04 9.34
CA LEU A 159 -12.43 2.13 9.32
C LEU A 159 -13.11 1.44 10.53
N PHE A 160 -12.42 0.52 11.19
CA PHE A 160 -13.00 -0.25 12.29
C PHE A 160 -12.04 -0.27 13.49
N PRO A 161 -12.55 -0.25 14.74
CA PRO A 161 -13.97 -0.17 15.14
C PRO A 161 -14.59 1.23 15.06
N ASN A 162 -13.77 2.29 14.96
CA ASN A 162 -14.20 3.68 14.95
C ASN A 162 -13.76 4.32 13.64
N PRO A 163 -14.62 4.41 12.62
CA PRO A 163 -14.27 5.05 11.36
C PRO A 163 -13.95 6.54 11.55
N PRO A 164 -13.14 7.15 10.66
CA PRO A 164 -12.96 8.59 10.64
C PRO A 164 -14.27 9.29 10.28
N ASN A 165 -14.44 10.53 10.73
CA ASN A 165 -15.54 11.34 10.22
C ASN A 165 -15.32 11.65 8.73
N PRO A 166 -16.37 11.85 7.93
CA PRO A 166 -16.23 12.16 6.51
C PRO A 166 -15.32 13.36 6.21
N GLU A 167 -15.29 14.34 7.11
CA GLU A 167 -14.45 15.55 7.00
C GLU A 167 -12.96 15.25 7.19
N GLU A 168 -12.63 14.18 7.91
CA GLU A 168 -11.25 13.73 8.11
C GLU A 168 -10.69 13.02 6.87
N LEU A 169 -11.56 12.63 5.93
CA LEU A 169 -11.18 11.94 4.69
C LEU A 169 -10.91 12.93 3.55
N PRO A 170 -9.94 12.63 2.67
CA PRO A 170 -9.81 13.35 1.41
C PRO A 170 -11.14 13.38 0.67
N SER A 171 -11.48 14.53 0.07
CA SER A 171 -12.75 14.72 -0.63
C SER A 171 -13.04 13.67 -1.70
N VAL A 172 -11.98 13.18 -2.36
CA VAL A 172 -12.05 12.14 -3.40
C VAL A 172 -12.49 10.76 -2.87
N PHE A 173 -12.45 10.55 -1.56
CA PHE A 173 -12.85 9.30 -0.91
C PHE A 173 -14.15 9.39 -0.13
N ARG A 174 -14.62 10.60 0.24
CA ARG A 174 -15.77 10.77 1.15
C ARG A 174 -16.99 9.97 0.72
N TYR A 175 -17.34 10.04 -0.56
CA TYR A 175 -18.49 9.32 -1.09
C TYR A 175 -18.33 7.80 -0.98
N LEU A 176 -17.13 7.30 -1.23
CA LEU A 176 -16.82 5.88 -1.19
C LEU A 176 -16.94 5.30 0.24
N PHE A 177 -16.44 6.04 1.23
CA PHE A 177 -16.46 5.57 2.63
C PHE A 177 -17.79 5.76 3.35
N ILE A 178 -18.68 6.62 2.85
CA ILE A 178 -20.03 6.81 3.42
C ILE A 178 -20.98 5.71 2.96
N ASN A 179 -20.76 5.12 1.80
CA ASN A 179 -21.65 4.13 1.19
C ASN A 179 -21.16 2.67 1.41
N PHE A 180 -20.16 2.47 2.24
CA PHE A 180 -19.67 1.19 2.73
C PHE A 180 -20.08 0.98 4.19
#